data_45f1613b68d6ed6d781eed976f65071f
#
_entry.id   45f1613b68d6ed6d781eed976f65071f
#
_cell.length_a   1.000
_cell.length_b   1.000
_cell.length_c   1.000
_cell.angle_alpha   90.00
_cell.angle_beta   90.00
_cell.angle_gamma   90.00
#
_symmetry.space_group_name_H-M   'P 1'
#
loop_
_entity.id
_entity.type
_entity.pdbx_description
1 polymer ?
#
loop_
_entity_poly.entity_id
_entity_poly.type
_entity_poly.pdbx_seq_one_letter_code
_entity_poly.pdbx_strand_id
1 'polypeptide(L)'
;HTVKAPINQIPLFVKQGSIIPMRNYASSIEKGNNNILVLNIYPGDNGRFNLLEDDGTSNDYLMGIYASTIIELLNSSNKFTLTINAIEGSFEGMNISRKWILNIHCNESPNQIRMNRQEMKFTYNKVTKTAIVETSQQSVKQLLNFEVNY
;
A
#
# COMPACT_ATOMS: atom_id res chain seq x y z
N HIS A 1 9.34 -24.02 11.03
CA HIS A 1 9.21 -24.49 9.65
C HIS A 1 10.61 -24.62 9.02
N THR A 2 10.87 -25.74 8.34
CA THR A 2 12.10 -25.90 7.56
C THR A 2 11.82 -25.48 6.13
N VAL A 3 12.59 -24.54 5.62
CA VAL A 3 12.47 -24.04 4.25
C VAL A 3 13.76 -24.33 3.50
N LYS A 4 13.63 -24.93 2.31
CA LYS A 4 14.80 -25.12 1.43
C LYS A 4 15.22 -23.76 0.88
N ALA A 5 16.46 -23.36 1.14
CA ALA A 5 17.05 -22.12 0.65
C ALA A 5 18.35 -22.46 -0.10
N PRO A 6 18.29 -22.76 -1.41
CA PRO A 6 19.49 -22.89 -2.24
C PRO A 6 20.33 -21.61 -2.19
N ILE A 7 21.64 -21.72 -2.41
CA ILE A 7 22.57 -20.60 -2.25
C ILE A 7 22.24 -19.36 -3.12
N ASN A 8 21.47 -19.56 -4.18
CA ASN A 8 21.01 -18.51 -5.09
C ASN A 8 19.62 -17.96 -4.76
N GLN A 9 19.01 -18.37 -3.61
CA GLN A 9 17.66 -17.92 -3.20
C GLN A 9 17.69 -17.46 -1.75
N ILE A 10 17.04 -16.34 -1.50
CA ILE A 10 16.83 -15.80 -0.16
C ILE A 10 15.34 -16.03 0.19
N PRO A 11 15.01 -16.86 1.20
CA PRO A 11 13.63 -17.01 1.65
C PRO A 11 13.16 -15.73 2.35
N LEU A 12 12.04 -15.19 1.89
CA LEU A 12 11.40 -14.02 2.50
C LEU A 12 10.09 -14.45 3.16
N PHE A 13 9.91 -14.03 4.40
CA PHE A 13 8.69 -14.26 5.17
C PHE A 13 8.02 -12.93 5.48
N VAL A 14 6.73 -12.84 5.20
CA VAL A 14 5.93 -11.68 5.52
C VAL A 14 4.87 -12.07 6.55
N LYS A 15 4.77 -11.29 7.63
CA LYS A 15 3.77 -11.50 8.67
C LYS A 15 2.38 -11.13 8.13
N GLN A 16 1.34 -11.87 8.54
CA GLN A 16 -0.05 -11.46 8.31
C GLN A 16 -0.32 -10.10 8.98
N GLY A 17 -1.18 -9.31 8.35
CA GLY A 17 -1.43 -7.92 8.74
C GLY A 17 -0.41 -6.91 8.19
N SER A 18 0.64 -7.35 7.48
CA SER A 18 1.65 -6.43 6.95
C SER A 18 1.12 -5.62 5.77
N ILE A 19 1.48 -4.34 5.78
CA ILE A 19 1.29 -3.38 4.68
C ILE A 19 2.69 -2.91 4.29
N ILE A 20 3.12 -3.21 3.06
CA ILE A 20 4.46 -2.89 2.58
C ILE A 20 4.35 -1.93 1.39
N PRO A 21 4.56 -0.63 1.59
CA PRO A 21 4.61 0.33 0.50
C PRO A 21 5.87 0.16 -0.33
N MET A 22 5.72 0.26 -1.63
CA MET A 22 6.81 0.21 -2.60
C MET A 22 6.63 1.30 -3.65
N ARG A 23 7.73 1.81 -4.15
CA ARG A 23 7.79 2.67 -5.34
C ARG A 23 8.25 1.85 -6.54
N ASN A 24 7.89 2.29 -7.73
CA ASN A 24 8.45 1.70 -8.94
C ASN A 24 9.96 1.93 -8.97
N TYR A 25 10.68 0.96 -9.55
CA TYR A 25 12.12 1.09 -9.73
C TYR A 25 12.45 2.36 -10.53
N ALA A 26 13.40 3.12 -10.02
CA ALA A 26 13.97 4.28 -10.68
C ALA A 26 15.48 4.31 -10.41
N SER A 27 16.26 4.79 -11.37
CA SER A 27 17.71 4.88 -11.25
C SER A 27 18.19 5.95 -10.26
N SER A 28 17.30 6.88 -9.89
CA SER A 28 17.50 7.87 -8.82
C SER A 28 16.15 8.31 -8.26
N ILE A 29 16.15 8.88 -7.06
CA ILE A 29 14.95 9.41 -6.41
C ILE A 29 14.30 10.52 -7.25
N GLU A 30 15.10 11.38 -7.86
CA GLU A 30 14.63 12.49 -8.71
C GLU A 30 13.92 12.03 -9.99
N LYS A 31 14.26 10.85 -10.51
CA LYS A 31 13.68 10.28 -11.74
C LYS A 31 12.46 9.41 -11.45
N GLY A 32 12.19 9.12 -10.18
CA GLY A 32 11.03 8.31 -9.77
C GLY A 32 9.72 9.05 -9.95
N ASN A 33 8.70 8.36 -10.48
CA ASN A 33 7.34 8.88 -10.45
C ASN A 33 6.75 8.71 -9.04
N ASN A 34 6.91 9.71 -8.20
CA ASN A 34 6.43 9.71 -6.81
C ASN A 34 4.89 9.78 -6.70
N ASN A 35 4.19 9.97 -7.83
CA ASN A 35 2.73 10.00 -7.87
C ASN A 35 2.07 8.61 -7.91
N ILE A 36 2.86 7.54 -7.97
CA ILE A 36 2.37 6.16 -7.94
C ILE A 36 2.98 5.45 -6.74
N LEU A 37 2.15 4.92 -5.86
CA LEU A 37 2.58 4.08 -4.76
C LEU A 37 1.90 2.71 -4.83
N VAL A 38 2.70 1.66 -4.70
CA VAL A 38 2.24 0.27 -4.65
C VAL A 38 2.17 -0.16 -3.20
N LEU A 39 1.03 -0.67 -2.76
CA LEU A 39 0.87 -1.27 -1.44
C LEU A 39 0.76 -2.78 -1.59
N ASN A 40 1.73 -3.53 -1.08
CA ASN A 40 1.62 -4.96 -0.92
C ASN A 40 0.94 -5.25 0.41
N ILE A 41 -0.23 -5.90 0.36
CA ILE A 41 -1.11 -6.12 1.50
C ILE A 41 -1.20 -7.61 1.75
N TYR A 42 -0.94 -8.02 2.99
CA TYR A 42 -0.95 -9.41 3.43
C TYR A 42 -2.05 -9.60 4.50
N PRO A 43 -3.31 -9.88 4.09
CA PRO A 43 -4.43 -10.04 5.01
C PRO A 43 -4.22 -11.24 5.97
N GLY A 44 -5.12 -11.37 6.95
CA GLY A 44 -5.14 -12.47 7.92
C GLY A 44 -5.00 -12.00 9.37
N ASP A 45 -4.50 -10.78 9.58
CA ASP A 45 -4.46 -10.09 10.87
C ASP A 45 -4.66 -8.59 10.67
N ASN A 46 -4.91 -7.85 11.76
CA ASN A 46 -4.94 -6.40 11.73
C ASN A 46 -3.53 -5.84 11.56
N GLY A 47 -3.44 -4.71 10.87
CA GLY A 47 -2.16 -4.07 10.62
C GLY A 47 -2.27 -2.56 10.55
N ARG A 48 -1.13 -1.90 10.75
CA ARG A 48 -1.00 -0.45 10.63
C ARG A 48 0.39 -0.12 10.10
N PHE A 49 0.43 0.81 9.18
CA PHE A 49 1.66 1.38 8.65
C PHE A 49 1.57 2.91 8.67
N ASN A 50 2.62 3.58 9.09
CA ASN A 50 2.74 5.03 9.00
C ASN A 50 3.75 5.38 7.89
N LEU A 51 3.24 5.90 6.78
CA LEU A 51 4.05 6.38 5.66
C LEU A 51 4.49 7.81 5.97
N LEU A 52 5.79 7.98 6.23
CA LEU A 52 6.41 9.29 6.40
C LEU A 52 7.07 9.71 5.09
N GLU A 53 6.87 10.97 4.73
CA GLU A 53 7.43 11.58 3.51
C GLU A 53 7.95 12.98 3.87
N ASP A 54 9.10 13.31 3.31
CA ASP A 54 9.77 14.61 3.42
C ASP A 54 10.30 15.05 2.04
N ASP A 55 11.04 16.12 1.97
CA ASP A 55 11.64 16.63 0.73
C ASP A 55 12.82 15.77 0.22
N GLY A 56 13.36 14.87 1.05
CA GLY A 56 14.46 13.96 0.73
C GLY A 56 15.82 14.65 0.55
N THR A 57 15.93 15.94 0.83
CA THR A 57 17.15 16.76 0.60
C THR A 57 17.58 17.58 1.79
N SER A 58 16.66 18.04 2.62
CA SER A 58 16.95 18.82 3.82
C SER A 58 16.86 17.99 5.10
N ASN A 59 17.21 18.60 6.24
CA ASN A 59 16.99 18.03 7.56
C ASN A 59 15.76 18.64 8.27
N ASP A 60 14.87 19.26 7.52
CA ASP A 60 13.70 19.97 8.05
C ASP A 60 12.71 19.03 8.76
N TYR A 61 12.74 17.73 8.41
CA TYR A 61 11.98 16.70 9.13
C TYR A 61 12.30 16.64 10.63
N LEU A 62 13.52 17.01 11.05
CA LEU A 62 13.91 17.11 12.47
C LEU A 62 13.17 18.24 13.21
N MET A 63 12.67 19.23 12.46
CA MET A 63 11.86 20.34 12.96
C MET A 63 10.36 20.11 12.77
N GLY A 64 9.95 18.88 12.38
CA GLY A 64 8.56 18.52 12.17
C GLY A 64 8.01 18.90 10.80
N ILE A 65 8.85 19.27 9.83
CA ILE A 65 8.45 19.58 8.45
C ILE A 65 8.48 18.28 7.63
N TYR A 66 7.43 17.51 7.73
CA TYR A 66 7.19 16.26 6.99
C TYR A 66 5.70 16.02 6.84
N ALA A 67 5.33 15.04 6.05
CA ALA A 67 3.97 14.57 5.90
C ALA A 67 3.83 13.11 6.34
N SER A 68 2.67 12.75 6.88
CA SER A 68 2.37 11.43 7.42
C SER A 68 1.04 10.92 6.86
N THR A 69 1.02 9.68 6.37
CA THR A 69 -0.20 8.99 5.96
C THR A 69 -0.33 7.69 6.73
N ILE A 70 -1.35 7.58 7.57
CA ILE A 70 -1.63 6.34 8.30
C ILE A 70 -2.44 5.42 7.40
N ILE A 71 -1.99 4.18 7.27
CA ILE A 71 -2.66 3.11 6.51
C ILE A 71 -3.01 2.01 7.50
N GLU A 72 -4.29 1.62 7.56
CA GLU A 72 -4.80 0.65 8.52
C GLU A 72 -5.49 -0.51 7.81
N LEU A 73 -5.21 -1.71 8.26
CA LEU A 73 -5.83 -2.95 7.81
C LEU A 73 -6.61 -3.56 8.97
N LEU A 74 -7.93 -3.70 8.80
CA LEU A 74 -8.80 -4.37 9.76
C LEU A 74 -9.33 -5.64 9.12
N ASN A 75 -8.94 -6.78 9.68
CA ASN A 75 -9.28 -8.10 9.18
C ASN A 75 -10.53 -8.66 9.89
N SER A 76 -11.38 -9.37 9.14
CA SER A 76 -12.56 -10.07 9.63
C SER A 76 -12.66 -11.43 8.92
N SER A 77 -13.61 -12.30 9.32
CA SER A 77 -13.69 -13.69 8.85
C SER A 77 -13.73 -13.84 7.33
N ASN A 78 -14.56 -13.04 6.64
CA ASN A 78 -14.79 -13.14 5.19
C ASN A 78 -14.49 -11.85 4.45
N LYS A 79 -13.87 -10.88 5.12
CA LYS A 79 -13.52 -9.57 4.52
C LYS A 79 -12.40 -8.91 5.28
N PHE A 80 -11.76 -7.97 4.64
CA PHE A 80 -10.95 -6.98 5.33
C PHE A 80 -11.26 -5.58 4.80
N THR A 81 -10.92 -4.58 5.60
CA THR A 81 -11.00 -3.18 5.23
C THR A 81 -9.60 -2.58 5.29
N LEU A 82 -9.19 -1.93 4.21
CA LEU A 82 -7.98 -1.12 4.17
C LEU A 82 -8.38 0.34 4.12
N THR A 83 -7.93 1.11 5.10
CA THR A 83 -8.15 2.56 5.16
C THR A 83 -6.83 3.28 4.93
N ILE A 84 -6.78 4.15 3.93
CA ILE A 84 -5.69 5.09 3.70
C ILE A 84 -6.22 6.44 4.17
N ASN A 85 -5.70 6.93 5.29
CA ASN A 85 -6.14 8.19 5.88
C ASN A 85 -5.65 9.38 5.03
N ALA A 86 -6.32 10.52 5.20
CA ALA A 86 -5.84 11.78 4.65
C ALA A 86 -4.45 12.09 5.19
N ILE A 87 -3.59 12.67 4.34
CA ILE A 87 -2.25 13.08 4.74
C ILE A 87 -2.30 14.18 5.79
N GLU A 88 -1.47 14.08 6.81
CA GLU A 88 -1.24 15.09 7.84
C GLU A 88 0.15 15.69 7.67
N GLY A 89 0.29 16.99 7.92
CA GLY A 89 1.53 17.73 7.70
C GLY A 89 1.75 18.12 6.23
N SER A 90 2.89 18.72 5.96
CA SER A 90 3.28 19.14 4.61
C SER A 90 4.76 19.48 4.53
N PHE A 91 5.32 19.44 3.34
CA PHE A 91 6.67 19.89 3.01
C PHE A 91 6.69 20.47 1.60
N GLU A 92 7.72 21.22 1.25
CA GLU A 92 7.86 21.80 -0.08
C GLU A 92 8.04 20.70 -1.15
N GLY A 93 7.32 20.82 -2.27
CA GLY A 93 7.35 19.82 -3.34
C GLY A 93 6.48 18.57 -3.09
N MET A 94 5.69 18.55 -2.01
CA MET A 94 4.79 17.44 -1.71
C MET A 94 3.75 17.19 -2.82
N ASN A 95 3.56 15.94 -3.20
CA ASN A 95 2.50 15.55 -4.13
C ASN A 95 1.12 15.79 -3.53
N ILE A 96 0.25 16.48 -4.27
CA ILE A 96 -1.14 16.78 -3.86
C ILE A 96 -2.14 15.70 -4.29
N SER A 97 -1.74 14.82 -5.20
CA SER A 97 -2.53 13.69 -5.68
C SER A 97 -1.65 12.48 -5.96
N ARG A 98 -2.22 11.27 -5.85
CA ARG A 98 -1.50 10.01 -5.99
C ARG A 98 -2.38 8.93 -6.60
N LYS A 99 -1.79 8.09 -7.45
CA LYS A 99 -2.37 6.82 -7.87
C LYS A 99 -1.92 5.73 -6.91
N TRP A 100 -2.88 4.92 -6.43
CA TRP A 100 -2.60 3.77 -5.60
C TRP A 100 -2.76 2.49 -6.41
N ILE A 101 -1.82 1.58 -6.24
CA ILE A 101 -1.89 0.21 -6.75
C ILE A 101 -1.85 -0.72 -5.54
N LEU A 102 -2.91 -1.50 -5.35
CA LEU A 102 -3.01 -2.46 -4.26
C LEU A 102 -2.72 -3.86 -4.79
N ASN A 103 -1.65 -4.47 -4.32
CA ASN A 103 -1.34 -5.88 -4.52
C ASN A 103 -1.79 -6.65 -3.28
N ILE A 104 -2.94 -7.28 -3.36
CA ILE A 104 -3.54 -8.02 -2.25
C ILE A 104 -3.14 -9.48 -2.37
N HIS A 105 -2.28 -9.95 -1.47
CA HIS A 105 -1.80 -11.33 -1.43
C HIS A 105 -2.82 -12.21 -0.71
N CYS A 106 -3.59 -12.99 -1.47
CA CYS A 106 -4.70 -13.81 -0.96
C CYS A 106 -4.76 -15.16 -1.69
N ASN A 107 -5.11 -16.23 -0.97
CA ASN A 107 -5.14 -17.58 -1.52
C ASN A 107 -6.23 -17.77 -2.58
N GLU A 108 -7.33 -17.03 -2.46
CA GLU A 108 -8.50 -17.08 -3.34
C GLU A 108 -8.80 -15.70 -3.90
N SER A 109 -9.43 -15.69 -5.08
CA SER A 109 -9.88 -14.43 -5.70
C SER A 109 -10.94 -13.78 -4.83
N PRO A 110 -10.84 -12.50 -4.52
CA PRO A 110 -11.96 -11.78 -3.92
C PRO A 110 -13.21 -11.87 -4.79
N ASN A 111 -14.38 -11.93 -4.16
CA ASN A 111 -15.67 -11.84 -4.83
C ASN A 111 -15.96 -10.42 -5.28
N GLN A 112 -15.57 -9.44 -4.47
CA GLN A 112 -15.82 -8.03 -4.73
C GLN A 112 -14.78 -7.14 -4.01
N ILE A 113 -14.40 -6.06 -4.68
CA ILE A 113 -13.59 -4.99 -4.10
C ILE A 113 -14.33 -3.66 -4.31
N ARG A 114 -14.47 -2.87 -3.26
CA ARG A 114 -15.07 -1.53 -3.31
C ARG A 114 -14.09 -0.50 -2.76
N MET A 115 -14.10 0.69 -3.35
CA MET A 115 -13.43 1.87 -2.81
C MET A 115 -14.49 2.94 -2.54
N ASN A 116 -14.58 3.42 -1.30
CA ASN A 116 -15.58 4.41 -0.89
C ASN A 116 -17.02 4.02 -1.34
N ARG A 117 -17.38 2.74 -1.17
CA ARG A 117 -18.66 2.11 -1.56
C ARG A 117 -18.86 1.91 -3.08
N GLN A 118 -17.96 2.37 -3.92
CA GLN A 118 -17.99 2.14 -5.38
C GLN A 118 -17.24 0.89 -5.75
N GLU A 119 -17.82 0.06 -6.61
CA GLU A 119 -17.20 -1.18 -7.07
C GLU A 119 -15.96 -0.88 -7.93
N MET A 120 -14.87 -1.61 -7.65
CA MET A 120 -13.61 -1.50 -8.35
C MET A 120 -13.37 -2.70 -9.25
N LYS A 121 -12.84 -2.46 -10.44
CA LYS A 121 -12.31 -3.54 -11.28
C LYS A 121 -10.97 -3.99 -10.72
N PHE A 122 -10.75 -5.29 -10.72
CA PHE A 122 -9.47 -5.89 -10.31
C PHE A 122 -9.13 -7.08 -11.20
N THR A 123 -7.88 -7.50 -11.17
CA THR A 123 -7.40 -8.73 -11.79
C THR A 123 -6.87 -9.66 -10.70
N TYR A 124 -7.01 -10.98 -10.89
CA TYR A 124 -6.47 -11.97 -9.97
C TYR A 124 -5.49 -12.90 -10.69
N ASN A 125 -4.25 -12.91 -10.24
CA ASN A 125 -3.23 -13.83 -10.72
C ASN A 125 -3.20 -15.07 -9.82
N LYS A 126 -3.64 -16.21 -10.37
CA LYS A 126 -3.68 -17.50 -9.65
C LYS A 126 -2.31 -18.05 -9.30
N VAL A 127 -1.27 -17.74 -10.08
CA VAL A 127 0.10 -18.22 -9.85
C VAL A 127 0.75 -17.49 -8.67
N THR A 128 0.66 -16.16 -8.67
CA THR A 128 1.20 -15.32 -7.59
C THR A 128 0.23 -15.15 -6.43
N LYS A 129 -1.01 -15.65 -6.56
CA LYS A 129 -2.09 -15.50 -5.56
C LYS A 129 -2.28 -14.04 -5.17
N THR A 130 -2.38 -13.15 -6.15
CA THR A 130 -2.42 -11.71 -5.94
C THR A 130 -3.58 -11.08 -6.71
N ALA A 131 -4.46 -10.38 -6.01
CA ALA A 131 -5.44 -9.50 -6.61
C ALA A 131 -4.84 -8.09 -6.76
N ILE A 132 -4.99 -7.49 -7.94
CA ILE A 132 -4.43 -6.18 -8.26
C ILE A 132 -5.56 -5.21 -8.54
N VAL A 133 -5.58 -4.11 -7.80
CA VAL A 133 -6.52 -2.99 -7.93
C VAL A 133 -5.73 -1.71 -8.19
N GLU A 134 -6.18 -0.92 -9.15
CA GLU A 134 -5.59 0.37 -9.46
C GLU A 134 -6.63 1.48 -9.30
N THR A 135 -6.29 2.56 -8.62
CA THR A 135 -7.14 3.75 -8.56
C THR A 135 -6.84 4.70 -9.72
N SER A 136 -7.76 5.59 -10.02
CA SER A 136 -7.42 6.86 -10.68
C SER A 136 -6.58 7.73 -9.75
N GLN A 137 -6.13 8.90 -10.19
CA GLN A 137 -5.50 9.90 -9.33
C GLN A 137 -6.47 10.29 -8.21
N GLN A 138 -6.03 10.16 -6.96
CA GLN A 138 -6.77 10.52 -5.76
C GLN A 138 -6.06 11.67 -5.03
N SER A 139 -6.83 12.60 -4.48
CA SER A 139 -6.26 13.63 -3.61
C SER A 139 -5.64 13.00 -2.37
N VAL A 140 -4.44 13.41 -1.99
CA VAL A 140 -3.79 12.92 -0.75
C VAL A 140 -4.51 13.38 0.52
N LYS A 141 -5.36 14.42 0.41
CA LYS A 141 -6.19 14.95 1.52
C LYS A 141 -7.52 14.21 1.68
N GLN A 142 -7.77 13.17 0.86
CA GLN A 142 -9.00 12.39 0.92
C GLN A 142 -8.73 11.05 1.60
N LEU A 143 -9.62 10.67 2.52
CA LEU A 143 -9.66 9.32 3.06
C LEU A 143 -10.16 8.35 1.98
N LEU A 144 -9.42 7.25 1.79
CA LEU A 144 -9.81 6.15 0.92
C LEU A 144 -10.08 4.90 1.77
N ASN A 145 -11.26 4.34 1.61
CA ASN A 145 -11.66 3.11 2.29
C ASN A 145 -11.88 2.01 1.26
N PHE A 146 -11.13 0.92 1.37
CA PHE A 146 -11.27 -0.26 0.51
C PHE A 146 -11.88 -1.39 1.32
N GLU A 147 -12.97 -1.96 0.82
CA GLU A 147 -13.61 -3.15 1.35
C GLU A 147 -13.35 -4.31 0.38
N VAL A 148 -12.78 -5.40 0.87
CA VAL A 148 -12.47 -6.59 0.11
C VAL A 148 -13.24 -7.77 0.70
N ASN A 149 -14.11 -8.39 -0.08
CA ASN A 149 -14.97 -9.50 0.32
C ASN A 149 -14.55 -10.79 -0.40
N TYR A 150 -14.55 -11.90 0.35
CA TYR A 150 -14.25 -13.26 -0.12
C TYR A 150 -15.49 -14.12 -0.17
#